data_72f207490958d71a66c6a21ae0b2740e
#
_entry.id   72f207490958d71a66c6a21ae0b2740e
#
_cell.length_a   1.000
_cell.length_b   1.000
_cell.length_c   1.000
_cell.angle_alpha   90.00
_cell.angle_beta   90.00
_cell.angle_gamma   90.00
#
_symmetry.space_group_name_H-M   'P 1'
#
loop_
_entity.id
_entity.type
_entity.pdbx_description
1 polymer ?
#
loop_
_entity_poly.entity_id
_entity_poly.type
_entity_poly.pdbx_seq_one_letter_code
_entity_poly.pdbx_strand_id
1 'polypeptide(L)'
;MKKNLVLFFLLISSSLFAQSDIAFKTTSHDFGKIKQHVPATFVFSFTNTSSKPVVVEVSTSECGCTTPEYSKSPIMKGKSSDIKVTYNAESPGEFSKKVTVKFANILPPIELTIKGVVEEVK
;
A
#
# COMPACT_ATOMS: atom_id res chain seq x y z
N MET A 1 35.24 -30.89 -44.50
CA MET A 1 33.94 -30.21 -44.22
C MET A 1 33.88 -29.74 -42.81
N LYS A 2 33.98 -28.46 -42.65
CA LYS A 2 33.86 -27.87 -41.28
C LYS A 2 32.38 -27.64 -41.02
N LYS A 3 31.81 -28.43 -40.09
CA LYS A 3 30.48 -28.14 -39.57
C LYS A 3 30.62 -27.08 -38.48
N ASN A 4 30.26 -25.86 -38.80
CA ASN A 4 30.13 -24.82 -37.79
C ASN A 4 28.88 -25.10 -36.97
N LEU A 5 29.08 -25.69 -35.83
CA LEU A 5 28.04 -25.80 -34.85
C LEU A 5 27.91 -24.44 -34.15
N VAL A 6 26.99 -23.64 -34.65
CA VAL A 6 26.61 -22.41 -33.94
C VAL A 6 25.72 -22.81 -32.76
N LEU A 7 26.36 -22.92 -31.61
CA LEU A 7 25.63 -23.13 -30.38
C LEU A 7 24.91 -21.83 -30.05
N PHE A 8 23.64 -21.75 -30.40
CA PHE A 8 22.77 -20.64 -30.04
C PHE A 8 22.45 -20.81 -28.57
N PHE A 9 23.22 -20.15 -27.72
CA PHE A 9 22.91 -20.04 -26.31
C PHE A 9 21.70 -19.11 -26.18
N LEU A 10 20.49 -19.69 -26.08
CA LEU A 10 19.31 -18.94 -25.72
C LEU A 10 19.46 -18.58 -24.25
N LEU A 11 19.94 -17.38 -23.99
CA LEU A 11 19.89 -16.77 -22.67
C LEU A 11 18.42 -16.51 -22.35
N ILE A 12 17.79 -17.50 -21.74
CA ILE A 12 16.50 -17.28 -21.11
C ILE A 12 16.79 -16.45 -19.86
N SER A 13 16.74 -15.14 -20.00
CA SER A 13 16.71 -14.26 -18.85
C SER A 13 15.37 -14.48 -18.17
N SER A 14 15.33 -15.40 -17.21
CA SER A 14 14.23 -15.50 -16.29
C SER A 14 14.25 -14.23 -15.43
N SER A 15 13.41 -13.28 -15.77
CA SER A 15 13.14 -12.16 -14.90
C SER A 15 12.47 -12.71 -13.66
N LEU A 16 13.27 -12.83 -12.60
CA LEU A 16 12.75 -13.12 -11.25
C LEU A 16 11.98 -11.90 -10.81
N PHE A 17 10.66 -11.91 -11.03
CA PHE A 17 9.78 -11.00 -10.34
C PHE A 17 9.76 -11.40 -8.87
N ALA A 18 10.40 -10.61 -8.01
CA ALA A 18 10.26 -10.76 -6.58
C ALA A 18 8.79 -10.51 -6.23
N GLN A 19 8.04 -11.57 -5.93
CA GLN A 19 6.68 -11.43 -5.44
C GLN A 19 6.72 -10.81 -4.05
N SER A 20 6.03 -9.69 -3.91
CA SER A 20 5.78 -9.11 -2.61
C SER A 20 4.92 -10.08 -1.78
N ASP A 21 5.24 -10.25 -0.50
CA ASP A 21 4.45 -11.08 0.42
C ASP A 21 3.06 -10.48 0.68
N ILE A 22 2.89 -9.20 0.42
CA ILE A 22 1.64 -8.47 0.61
C ILE A 22 1.27 -7.78 -0.69
N ALA A 23 0.04 -8.01 -1.17
CA ALA A 23 -0.47 -7.38 -2.38
C ALA A 23 -1.60 -6.40 -2.04
N PHE A 24 -1.33 -5.11 -2.09
CA PHE A 24 -2.35 -4.08 -2.00
C PHE A 24 -3.04 -3.89 -3.35
N LYS A 25 -4.34 -3.70 -3.35
CA LYS A 25 -5.09 -3.34 -4.58
C LYS A 25 -4.63 -2.01 -5.13
N THR A 26 -4.39 -1.04 -4.25
CA THR A 26 -3.78 0.24 -4.55
C THR A 26 -3.03 0.74 -3.32
N THR A 27 -1.99 1.53 -3.53
CA THR A 27 -1.22 2.16 -2.45
C THR A 27 -1.39 3.68 -2.43
N SER A 28 -2.22 4.21 -3.30
CA SER A 28 -2.49 5.64 -3.39
C SER A 28 -3.95 5.89 -3.70
N HIS A 29 -4.53 6.90 -3.06
CA HIS A 29 -5.89 7.34 -3.32
C HIS A 29 -5.97 8.86 -3.36
N ASP A 30 -6.64 9.38 -4.40
CA ASP A 30 -6.95 10.79 -4.56
C ASP A 30 -8.43 11.01 -4.25
N PHE A 31 -8.71 11.73 -3.17
CA PHE A 31 -10.08 12.08 -2.79
C PHE A 31 -10.69 13.15 -3.68
N GLY A 32 -9.89 13.82 -4.51
CA GLY A 32 -10.34 14.97 -5.25
C GLY A 32 -10.66 16.15 -4.33
N LYS A 33 -11.70 16.89 -4.65
CA LYS A 33 -12.17 17.99 -3.82
C LYS A 33 -13.07 17.51 -2.70
N ILE A 34 -12.72 17.84 -1.48
CA ILE A 34 -13.47 17.49 -0.27
C ILE A 34 -13.74 18.76 0.54
N LYS A 35 -14.78 18.71 1.37
CA LYS A 35 -15.18 19.87 2.19
C LYS A 35 -14.35 19.92 3.48
N GLN A 36 -13.95 21.13 3.86
CA GLN A 36 -13.32 21.39 5.14
C GLN A 36 -14.22 20.89 6.28
N HIS A 37 -13.62 20.33 7.33
CA HIS A 37 -14.27 19.78 8.52
C HIS A 37 -15.13 18.52 8.28
N VAL A 38 -15.17 18.00 7.06
CA VAL A 38 -15.84 16.73 6.76
C VAL A 38 -14.78 15.66 6.52
N PRO A 39 -14.58 14.73 7.48
CA PRO A 39 -13.56 13.68 7.32
C PRO A 39 -13.78 12.84 6.07
N ALA A 40 -12.69 12.50 5.41
CA ALA A 40 -12.68 11.64 4.23
C ALA A 40 -11.99 10.31 4.57
N THR A 41 -12.59 9.21 4.18
CA THR A 41 -12.11 7.86 4.50
C THR A 41 -11.92 7.04 3.24
N PHE A 42 -10.81 6.31 3.19
CA PHE A 42 -10.55 5.32 2.15
C PHE A 42 -10.01 4.03 2.77
N VAL A 43 -10.44 2.91 2.22
CA VAL A 43 -10.03 1.58 2.68
C VAL A 43 -9.02 1.01 1.68
N PHE A 44 -7.79 0.81 2.14
CA PHE A 44 -6.75 0.12 1.39
C PHE A 44 -6.84 -1.37 1.69
N SER A 45 -7.27 -2.14 0.72
CA SER A 45 -7.38 -3.60 0.86
C SER A 45 -6.10 -4.28 0.40
N PHE A 46 -5.69 -5.33 1.12
CA PHE A 46 -4.53 -6.12 0.76
C PHE A 46 -4.80 -7.61 0.96
N THR A 47 -4.01 -8.43 0.28
CA THR A 47 -4.08 -9.88 0.36
C THR A 47 -2.71 -10.43 0.76
N ASN A 48 -2.71 -11.41 1.65
CA ASN A 48 -1.50 -12.17 1.99
C ASN A 48 -1.20 -13.14 0.86
N THR A 49 -0.19 -12.84 0.06
CA THR A 49 0.28 -13.68 -1.05
C THR A 49 1.46 -14.55 -0.66
N SER A 50 1.90 -14.49 0.61
CA SER A 50 2.97 -15.33 1.13
C SER A 50 2.46 -16.73 1.52
N SER A 51 3.38 -17.61 1.85
CA SER A 51 3.06 -18.97 2.31
C SER A 51 2.77 -19.08 3.80
N LYS A 52 2.94 -17.97 4.55
CA LYS A 52 2.81 -17.91 6.01
C LYS A 52 1.79 -16.87 6.42
N PRO A 53 1.19 -17.00 7.62
CA PRO A 53 0.35 -15.93 8.16
C PRO A 53 1.13 -14.63 8.31
N VAL A 54 0.47 -13.50 8.07
CA VAL A 54 1.04 -12.17 8.25
C VAL A 54 0.23 -11.39 9.29
N VAL A 55 0.91 -10.51 10.00
CA VAL A 55 0.30 -9.66 11.04
C VAL A 55 0.71 -8.22 10.80
N VAL A 56 -0.26 -7.30 10.82
CA VAL A 56 0.05 -5.87 10.84
C VAL A 56 0.57 -5.53 12.23
N GLU A 57 1.86 -5.21 12.33
CA GLU A 57 2.49 -4.86 13.60
C GLU A 57 2.11 -3.46 14.04
N VAL A 58 2.24 -2.50 13.12
CA VAL A 58 1.92 -1.10 13.36
C VAL A 58 1.59 -0.40 12.05
N SER A 59 0.66 0.56 12.12
CA SER A 59 0.40 1.49 11.04
C SER A 59 0.40 2.90 11.61
N THR A 60 1.23 3.77 11.05
CA THR A 60 1.44 5.13 11.54
C THR A 60 1.28 6.14 10.41
N SER A 61 0.80 7.32 10.75
CA SER A 61 0.75 8.45 9.82
C SER A 61 1.80 9.49 10.20
N GLU A 62 2.16 10.35 9.25
CA GLU A 62 3.11 11.44 9.46
C GLU A 62 2.52 12.63 10.23
N CYS A 63 1.20 12.67 10.43
CA CYS A 63 0.54 13.72 11.20
C CYS A 63 -0.71 13.18 11.93
N GLY A 64 -1.15 13.90 12.97
CA GLY A 64 -2.39 13.60 13.68
C GLY A 64 -3.67 13.85 12.87
N CYS A 65 -3.54 14.46 11.68
CA CYS A 65 -4.65 14.72 10.77
C CYS A 65 -5.11 13.49 9.99
N THR A 66 -4.33 12.43 10.02
CA THR A 66 -4.57 11.18 9.29
C THR A 66 -4.53 10.02 10.26
N THR A 67 -5.60 9.25 10.32
CA THR A 67 -5.73 8.14 11.27
C THR A 67 -5.91 6.82 10.54
N PRO A 68 -4.93 5.89 10.65
CA PRO A 68 -5.11 4.52 10.16
C PRO A 68 -5.78 3.63 11.21
N GLU A 69 -6.71 2.79 10.75
CA GLU A 69 -7.34 1.74 11.56
C GLU A 69 -7.09 0.39 10.90
N TYR A 70 -6.71 -0.60 11.70
CA TYR A 70 -6.33 -1.92 11.20
C TYR A 70 -6.50 -2.99 12.27
N SER A 71 -6.65 -4.24 11.82
CA SER A 71 -6.68 -5.41 12.71
C SER A 71 -5.28 -5.94 12.96
N LYS A 72 -5.00 -6.36 14.19
CA LYS A 72 -3.76 -7.06 14.58
C LYS A 72 -3.91 -8.58 14.50
N SER A 73 -5.04 -9.08 14.07
CA SER A 73 -5.26 -10.52 13.91
C SER A 73 -4.42 -11.08 12.76
N PRO A 74 -3.91 -12.31 12.89
CA PRO A 74 -3.17 -12.96 11.81
C PRO A 74 -4.04 -13.10 10.55
N ILE A 75 -3.44 -12.79 9.41
CA ILE A 75 -4.06 -12.92 8.09
C ILE A 75 -3.43 -14.13 7.43
N MET A 76 -4.22 -15.17 7.23
CA MET A 76 -3.76 -16.44 6.69
C MET A 76 -3.45 -16.33 5.19
N LYS A 77 -2.68 -17.28 4.68
CA LYS A 77 -2.35 -17.38 3.26
C LYS A 77 -3.59 -17.22 2.39
N GLY A 78 -3.54 -16.33 1.40
CA GLY A 78 -4.61 -16.08 0.45
C GLY A 78 -5.78 -15.27 1.00
N LYS A 79 -5.76 -14.89 2.27
CA LYS A 79 -6.79 -14.08 2.89
C LYS A 79 -6.46 -12.59 2.76
N SER A 80 -7.50 -11.77 2.90
CA SER A 80 -7.42 -10.32 2.75
C SER A 80 -7.78 -9.60 4.04
N SER A 81 -7.26 -8.39 4.19
CA SER A 81 -7.61 -7.48 5.27
C SER A 81 -7.50 -6.05 4.76
N ASP A 82 -7.77 -5.08 5.63
CA ASP A 82 -7.89 -3.68 5.26
C ASP A 82 -7.10 -2.77 6.19
N ILE A 83 -6.59 -1.68 5.62
CA ILE A 83 -6.14 -0.50 6.36
C ILE A 83 -7.11 0.62 6.03
N LYS A 84 -7.90 1.05 7.00
CA LYS A 84 -8.86 2.15 6.84
C LYS A 84 -8.19 3.45 7.24
N VAL A 85 -8.08 4.38 6.30
CA VAL A 85 -7.41 5.67 6.51
C VAL A 85 -8.41 6.79 6.47
N THR A 86 -8.46 7.59 7.53
CA THR A 86 -9.34 8.75 7.65
C THR A 86 -8.50 10.03 7.73
N TYR A 87 -8.82 11.00 6.87
CA TYR A 87 -8.24 12.34 6.87
C TYR A 87 -9.26 13.32 7.46
N ASN A 88 -8.86 14.13 8.45
CA ASN A 88 -9.79 15.00 9.17
C ASN A 88 -10.25 16.23 8.40
N ALA A 89 -9.53 16.61 7.32
CA ALA A 89 -9.88 17.73 6.44
C ALA A 89 -9.98 19.09 7.16
N GLU A 90 -9.20 19.30 8.20
CA GLU A 90 -9.24 20.53 9.01
C GLU A 90 -8.62 21.73 8.29
N SER A 91 -7.55 21.50 7.51
CA SER A 91 -6.80 22.58 6.84
C SER A 91 -7.18 22.69 5.37
N PRO A 92 -7.61 23.88 4.91
CA PRO A 92 -7.89 24.09 3.48
C PRO A 92 -6.63 23.97 2.62
N GLY A 93 -6.82 23.59 1.36
CA GLY A 93 -5.78 23.49 0.35
C GLY A 93 -5.41 22.08 -0.02
N GLU A 94 -4.42 21.95 -0.86
CA GLU A 94 -3.90 20.67 -1.30
C GLU A 94 -3.25 19.91 -0.15
N PHE A 95 -3.46 18.60 -0.09
CA PHE A 95 -2.78 17.74 0.86
C PHE A 95 -2.28 16.46 0.18
N SER A 96 -1.20 15.93 0.74
CA SER A 96 -0.66 14.63 0.41
C SER A 96 -0.06 14.07 1.70
N LYS A 97 -0.63 12.97 2.19
CA LYS A 97 -0.23 12.37 3.47
C LYS A 97 0.16 10.91 3.26
N LYS A 98 1.18 10.48 3.98
CA LYS A 98 1.68 9.12 3.94
C LYS A 98 1.30 8.36 5.20
N VAL A 99 0.93 7.11 5.00
CA VAL A 99 0.69 6.15 6.07
C VAL A 99 1.67 5.00 5.86
N THR A 100 2.45 4.70 6.88
CA THR A 100 3.42 3.62 6.85
C THR A 100 2.82 2.40 7.52
N VAL A 101 2.77 1.28 6.81
CA VAL A 101 2.26 0.00 7.32
C VAL A 101 3.43 -0.96 7.49
N LYS A 102 3.68 -1.40 8.72
CA LYS A 102 4.71 -2.38 9.02
C LYS A 102 4.07 -3.71 9.36
N PHE A 103 4.47 -4.74 8.66
CA PHE A 103 4.10 -6.12 8.94
C PHE A 103 5.20 -6.80 9.74
N ALA A 104 4.82 -7.65 10.70
CA ALA A 104 5.78 -8.39 11.51
C ALA A 104 6.66 -9.29 10.62
N ASN A 105 7.98 -9.21 10.79
CA ASN A 105 8.99 -10.00 10.07
C ASN A 105 9.01 -9.78 8.54
N ILE A 106 8.43 -8.71 8.04
CA ILE A 106 8.43 -8.35 6.62
C ILE A 106 9.02 -6.96 6.46
N LEU A 107 10.05 -6.83 5.62
CA LEU A 107 10.72 -5.56 5.29
C LEU A 107 10.79 -5.39 3.77
N PRO A 108 10.76 -4.16 3.26
CA PRO A 108 10.55 -2.90 3.98
C PRO A 108 9.08 -2.65 4.36
N PRO A 109 8.78 -1.66 5.22
CA PRO A 109 7.42 -1.19 5.45
C PRO A 109 6.78 -0.69 4.15
N ILE A 110 5.46 -0.77 4.06
CA ILE A 110 4.72 -0.33 2.88
C ILE A 110 4.16 1.07 3.14
N GLU A 111 4.37 2.00 2.20
CA GLU A 111 3.79 3.33 2.27
C GLU A 111 2.50 3.41 1.47
N LEU A 112 1.45 3.94 2.11
CA LEU A 112 0.20 4.30 1.48
C LEU A 112 0.11 5.82 1.41
N THR A 113 -0.48 6.34 0.34
CA THR A 113 -0.61 7.79 0.14
C THR A 113 -2.07 8.15 -0.06
N ILE A 114 -2.53 9.17 0.65
CA ILE A 114 -3.79 9.86 0.37
C ILE A 114 -3.50 11.28 -0.03
N LYS A 115 -4.28 11.81 -0.95
CA LYS A 115 -4.15 13.19 -1.44
C LYS A 115 -5.50 13.74 -1.85
N GLY A 116 -5.56 15.02 -2.02
CA GLY A 116 -6.76 15.73 -2.45
C GLY A 116 -6.64 17.22 -2.21
N VAL A 117 -7.77 17.89 -2.31
CA VAL A 117 -7.91 19.33 -2.08
C VAL A 117 -9.06 19.57 -1.12
N VAL A 118 -8.77 20.22 0.01
CA VAL A 118 -9.81 20.64 0.95
C VAL A 118 -10.33 22.00 0.57
N GLU A 119 -11.61 22.09 0.28
CA GLU A 119 -12.29 23.36 0.00
C GLU A 119 -12.75 24.01 1.28
N GLU A 120 -12.37 25.27 1.47
CA GLU A 120 -12.77 26.04 2.63
C GLU A 120 -14.28 26.20 2.68
N VAL A 121 -14.85 25.97 3.86
CA VAL A 121 -16.27 26.20 4.13
C VAL A 121 -16.44 27.62 4.65
N LYS A 122 -17.24 28.41 3.93
CA LYS A 122 -17.58 29.78 4.32
C LYS A 122 -18.76 29.80 5.27
#